data_ec44abd39bcf51665c9e4f23909193b5
#
_entry.id   ec44abd39bcf51665c9e4f23909193b5
#
_cell.length_a   1.000
_cell.length_b   1.000
_cell.length_c   1.000
_cell.angle_alpha   90.00
_cell.angle_beta   90.00
_cell.angle_gamma   90.00
#
_symmetry.space_group_name_H-M   'P 1'
#
loop_
_entity.id
_entity.type
_entity.pdbx_description
1 polymer ?
#
loop_
_entity_poly.entity_id
_entity_poly.type
_entity_poly.pdbx_seq_one_letter_code
_entity_poly.pdbx_strand_id
1 'polypeptide(L)'
;MNYENQKVLTKEIAEAAINSKSNLSHYTRIEDAAAECLTIYDRGWRLDLSGLTEISDDAAESLGKVWHNMSLSGLTSLSDAAAKSLSYHVHDLDLSGLTSLSDSAAESLSKRMQGFLSLNGLMELSDSAAQSLSRYNDNFSVSGLTILSDSAAESLSKHKFVKFGCVQSDLRFDALTSLSDEAAESLSKFEGRTLTFNGLTSLSDSAAESLSKSKGH
;
A
#
# COMPACT_ATOMS: atom_id res chain seq x y z
N MET A 1 12.28 -4.01 -27.03
CA MET A 1 12.04 -4.60 -25.68
C MET A 1 12.85 -5.91 -25.62
N ASN A 2 13.87 -5.98 -24.72
CA ASN A 2 14.70 -7.19 -24.58
C ASN A 2 13.95 -8.22 -23.77
N TYR A 3 13.47 -9.28 -24.38
CA TYR A 3 12.79 -10.41 -23.75
C TYR A 3 13.75 -11.40 -23.04
N GLU A 4 15.07 -11.15 -23.10
CA GLU A 4 16.10 -12.09 -22.60
C GLU A 4 16.24 -12.17 -21.08
N ASN A 5 15.55 -11.33 -20.29
CA ASN A 5 15.69 -11.32 -18.83
C ASN A 5 14.37 -11.57 -18.06
N GLN A 6 13.30 -12.00 -18.73
CA GLN A 6 12.04 -12.30 -18.05
C GLN A 6 12.11 -13.69 -17.41
N LYS A 7 12.28 -13.70 -16.09
CA LYS A 7 12.18 -14.94 -15.30
C LYS A 7 10.71 -15.17 -14.95
N VAL A 8 10.12 -16.19 -15.56
CA VAL A 8 8.72 -16.54 -15.31
C VAL A 8 8.65 -17.56 -14.18
N LEU A 9 7.84 -17.30 -13.18
CA LEU A 9 7.48 -18.25 -12.14
C LEU A 9 6.41 -19.19 -12.71
N THR A 10 6.82 -20.39 -13.13
CA THR A 10 5.93 -21.42 -13.66
C THR A 10 5.31 -22.23 -12.52
N LYS A 11 4.28 -23.01 -12.86
CA LYS A 11 3.63 -23.91 -11.91
C LYS A 11 4.63 -24.87 -11.25
N GLU A 12 5.50 -25.50 -12.04
CA GLU A 12 6.48 -26.49 -11.55
C GLU A 12 7.47 -25.86 -10.57
N ILE A 13 7.88 -24.62 -10.85
CA ILE A 13 8.77 -23.87 -9.95
C ILE A 13 8.04 -23.51 -8.65
N ALA A 14 6.79 -23.07 -8.73
CA ALA A 14 5.98 -22.76 -7.55
C ALA A 14 5.78 -24.00 -6.66
N GLU A 15 5.44 -25.17 -7.26
CA GLU A 15 5.32 -26.45 -6.55
C GLU A 15 6.64 -26.87 -5.88
N ALA A 16 7.77 -26.72 -6.58
CA ALA A 16 9.09 -26.99 -6.03
C ALA A 16 9.44 -26.02 -4.89
N ALA A 17 9.09 -24.75 -5.02
CA ALA A 17 9.35 -23.72 -4.01
C ALA A 17 8.56 -23.95 -2.72
N ILE A 18 7.33 -24.45 -2.81
CA ILE A 18 6.51 -24.85 -1.64
C ILE A 18 7.26 -25.91 -0.82
N ASN A 19 8.05 -26.79 -1.43
CA ASN A 19 8.80 -27.83 -0.75
C ASN A 19 10.21 -27.39 -0.30
N SER A 20 10.89 -26.55 -1.06
CA SER A 20 12.32 -26.23 -0.88
C SER A 20 12.62 -24.92 -0.14
N LYS A 21 11.63 -24.09 0.16
CA LYS A 21 11.81 -22.73 0.71
C LYS A 21 12.61 -21.79 -0.22
N SER A 22 12.49 -21.97 -1.52
CA SER A 22 13.22 -21.15 -2.48
C SER A 22 12.74 -19.70 -2.45
N ASN A 23 13.66 -18.77 -2.68
CA ASN A 23 13.35 -17.35 -2.84
C ASN A 23 12.68 -17.13 -4.21
N LEU A 24 11.53 -16.47 -4.21
CA LEU A 24 10.74 -16.15 -5.40
C LEU A 24 10.87 -14.70 -5.86
N SER A 25 11.58 -13.85 -5.13
CA SER A 25 11.69 -12.40 -5.40
C SER A 25 12.46 -12.05 -6.68
N HIS A 26 13.08 -13.02 -7.35
CA HIS A 26 13.82 -12.80 -8.59
C HIS A 26 13.02 -13.09 -9.87
N TYR A 27 11.77 -13.57 -9.74
CA TYR A 27 10.87 -13.75 -10.88
C TYR A 27 10.17 -12.44 -11.21
N THR A 28 10.08 -12.11 -12.50
CA THR A 28 9.49 -10.85 -12.98
C THR A 28 8.07 -11.02 -13.48
N ARG A 29 7.64 -12.25 -13.75
CA ARG A 29 6.29 -12.65 -14.16
C ARG A 29 5.87 -13.91 -13.44
N ILE A 30 4.56 -14.14 -13.34
CA ILE A 30 3.98 -15.35 -12.75
C ILE A 30 2.89 -15.89 -13.68
N GLU A 31 2.84 -17.21 -13.84
CA GLU A 31 1.72 -17.89 -14.48
C GLU A 31 0.53 -17.99 -13.51
N ASP A 32 -0.70 -17.93 -14.02
CA ASP A 32 -1.91 -18.06 -13.20
C ASP A 32 -1.92 -19.37 -12.42
N ALA A 33 -1.51 -20.48 -13.05
CA ALA A 33 -1.39 -21.78 -12.40
C ALA A 33 -0.31 -21.80 -11.30
N ALA A 34 0.74 -21.00 -11.42
CA ALA A 34 1.74 -20.83 -10.35
C ALA A 34 1.15 -20.04 -9.16
N ALA A 35 0.40 -18.97 -9.44
CA ALA A 35 -0.28 -18.19 -8.41
C ALA A 35 -1.29 -19.06 -7.64
N GLU A 36 -2.03 -19.94 -8.35
CA GLU A 36 -2.95 -20.90 -7.73
C GLU A 36 -2.21 -21.86 -6.79
N CYS A 37 -1.06 -22.38 -7.19
CA CYS A 37 -0.24 -23.25 -6.32
C CYS A 37 0.20 -22.52 -5.04
N LEU A 38 0.50 -21.22 -5.11
CA LEU A 38 0.93 -20.44 -3.94
C LEU A 38 -0.18 -20.22 -2.90
N THR A 39 -1.43 -20.48 -3.19
CA THR A 39 -2.54 -20.40 -2.21
C THR A 39 -2.36 -21.36 -1.03
N ILE A 40 -1.68 -22.49 -1.26
CA ILE A 40 -1.35 -23.50 -0.23
C ILE A 40 0.05 -23.30 0.38
N TYR A 41 0.74 -22.19 0.03
CA TYR A 41 2.05 -21.86 0.55
C TYR A 41 1.94 -21.59 2.05
N ASP A 42 2.39 -22.54 2.87
CA ASP A 42 2.38 -22.47 4.34
C ASP A 42 3.82 -22.49 4.87
N ARG A 43 4.58 -21.42 4.58
CA ARG A 43 6.01 -21.45 4.88
C ARG A 43 6.55 -20.22 5.56
N GLY A 44 5.86 -19.78 6.60
CA GLY A 44 6.40 -18.74 7.44
C GLY A 44 5.75 -17.39 7.18
N TRP A 45 6.47 -16.34 7.45
CA TRP A 45 5.93 -15.02 7.76
C TRP A 45 5.62 -14.13 6.56
N ARG A 46 6.17 -14.44 5.36
CA ARG A 46 6.01 -13.57 4.18
C ARG A 46 6.23 -14.33 2.87
N LEU A 47 5.31 -14.15 1.92
CA LEU A 47 5.50 -14.53 0.52
C LEU A 47 6.15 -13.36 -0.21
N ASP A 48 7.41 -13.51 -0.60
CA ASP A 48 8.16 -12.46 -1.29
C ASP A 48 8.10 -12.68 -2.82
N LEU A 49 7.26 -11.87 -3.46
CA LEU A 49 7.09 -11.76 -4.91
C LEU A 49 7.50 -10.36 -5.41
N SER A 50 8.43 -9.71 -4.71
CA SER A 50 8.85 -8.33 -4.97
C SER A 50 9.53 -8.12 -6.33
N GLY A 51 9.88 -9.18 -7.03
CA GLY A 51 10.40 -9.09 -8.41
C GLY A 51 9.34 -8.98 -9.48
N LEU A 52 8.08 -9.34 -9.19
CA LEU A 52 7.00 -9.28 -10.18
C LEU A 52 6.74 -7.83 -10.60
N THR A 53 6.80 -7.58 -11.90
CA THR A 53 6.53 -6.26 -12.48
C THR A 53 5.11 -6.11 -12.99
N GLU A 54 4.42 -7.22 -13.22
CA GLU A 54 3.03 -7.29 -13.64
C GLU A 54 2.39 -8.59 -13.13
N ILE A 55 1.08 -8.59 -12.93
CA ILE A 55 0.26 -9.77 -12.65
C ILE A 55 -1.02 -9.72 -13.49
N SER A 56 -1.56 -10.89 -13.88
CA SER A 56 -2.88 -11.00 -14.48
C SER A 56 -3.99 -10.84 -13.40
N ASP A 57 -5.21 -10.60 -13.82
CA ASP A 57 -6.35 -10.55 -12.91
C ASP A 57 -6.61 -11.93 -12.27
N ASP A 58 -6.39 -13.03 -12.99
CA ASP A 58 -6.54 -14.42 -12.50
C ASP A 58 -5.45 -14.74 -11.46
N ALA A 59 -4.20 -14.35 -11.72
CA ALA A 59 -3.13 -14.46 -10.74
C ALA A 59 -3.44 -13.65 -9.47
N ALA A 60 -3.95 -12.41 -9.62
CA ALA A 60 -4.36 -11.58 -8.49
C ALA A 60 -5.50 -12.21 -7.68
N GLU A 61 -6.48 -12.88 -8.35
CA GLU A 61 -7.54 -13.61 -7.66
C GLU A 61 -6.98 -14.75 -6.79
N SER A 62 -6.02 -15.48 -7.30
CA SER A 62 -5.35 -16.53 -6.55
C SER A 62 -4.51 -15.96 -5.40
N LEU A 63 -3.70 -14.94 -5.66
CA LEU A 63 -2.85 -14.29 -4.66
C LEU A 63 -3.67 -13.62 -3.54
N GLY A 64 -4.87 -13.12 -3.84
CA GLY A 64 -5.80 -12.60 -2.84
C GLY A 64 -6.24 -13.63 -1.78
N LYS A 65 -6.10 -14.93 -2.07
CA LYS A 65 -6.44 -16.04 -1.18
C LYS A 65 -5.25 -16.52 -0.33
N VAL A 66 -4.04 -15.99 -0.57
CA VAL A 66 -2.84 -16.37 0.18
C VAL A 66 -2.97 -15.92 1.64
N TRP A 67 -2.61 -16.80 2.58
CA TRP A 67 -2.81 -16.62 4.02
C TRP A 67 -1.53 -16.17 4.76
N HIS A 68 -0.72 -15.33 4.15
CA HIS A 68 0.52 -14.81 4.74
C HIS A 68 0.79 -13.39 4.29
N ASN A 69 1.61 -12.64 5.02
CA ASN A 69 2.11 -11.36 4.54
C ASN A 69 2.72 -11.52 3.15
N MET A 70 2.43 -10.59 2.25
CA MET A 70 2.84 -10.69 0.85
C MET A 70 3.51 -9.41 0.37
N SER A 71 4.61 -9.56 -0.37
CA SER A 71 5.24 -8.46 -1.08
C SER A 71 5.02 -8.59 -2.58
N LEU A 72 4.43 -7.55 -3.14
CA LEU A 72 4.28 -7.29 -4.57
C LEU A 72 4.89 -5.92 -4.91
N SER A 73 5.98 -5.56 -4.22
CA SER A 73 6.60 -4.22 -4.32
C SER A 73 7.29 -3.94 -5.65
N GLY A 74 7.36 -4.93 -6.55
CA GLY A 74 7.83 -4.73 -7.93
C GLY A 74 6.75 -4.27 -8.90
N LEU A 75 5.47 -4.39 -8.54
CA LEU A 75 4.36 -3.94 -9.39
C LEU A 75 4.36 -2.43 -9.50
N THR A 76 4.40 -1.92 -10.73
CA THR A 76 4.33 -0.47 -11.01
C THR A 76 2.93 0.03 -11.32
N SER A 77 2.03 -0.88 -11.66
CA SER A 77 0.61 -0.62 -11.92
C SER A 77 -0.26 -1.77 -11.45
N LEU A 78 -1.54 -1.52 -11.22
CA LEU A 78 -2.51 -2.51 -10.78
C LEU A 78 -3.84 -2.24 -11.49
N SER A 79 -4.46 -3.27 -12.09
CA SER A 79 -5.81 -3.14 -12.64
C SER A 79 -6.86 -3.04 -11.52
N ASP A 80 -8.02 -2.47 -11.82
CA ASP A 80 -9.13 -2.40 -10.88
C ASP A 80 -9.62 -3.80 -10.46
N ALA A 81 -9.59 -4.76 -11.40
CA ALA A 81 -9.97 -6.14 -11.12
C ALA A 81 -8.94 -6.83 -10.20
N ALA A 82 -7.65 -6.64 -10.44
CA ALA A 82 -6.60 -7.14 -9.56
C ALA A 82 -6.66 -6.48 -8.17
N ALA A 83 -6.90 -5.17 -8.08
CA ALA A 83 -7.09 -4.48 -6.80
C ALA A 83 -8.28 -5.04 -6.02
N LYS A 84 -9.41 -5.30 -6.71
CA LYS A 84 -10.57 -5.94 -6.12
C LYS A 84 -10.26 -7.35 -5.61
N SER A 85 -9.52 -8.13 -6.36
CA SER A 85 -9.10 -9.49 -5.96
C SER A 85 -8.16 -9.45 -4.75
N LEU A 86 -7.16 -8.58 -4.77
CA LEU A 86 -6.24 -8.38 -3.64
C LEU A 86 -6.91 -7.77 -2.40
N SER A 87 -8.10 -7.16 -2.54
CA SER A 87 -8.85 -6.67 -1.37
C SER A 87 -9.33 -7.79 -0.43
N TYR A 88 -9.39 -9.03 -0.89
CA TYR A 88 -9.72 -10.20 -0.05
C TYR A 88 -8.52 -10.70 0.78
N HIS A 89 -7.30 -10.26 0.46
CA HIS A 89 -6.12 -10.62 1.22
C HIS A 89 -6.17 -10.00 2.63
N VAL A 90 -6.01 -10.80 3.68
CA VAL A 90 -6.26 -10.40 5.08
C VAL A 90 -4.99 -10.20 5.93
N HIS A 91 -3.80 -10.26 5.31
CA HIS A 91 -2.50 -10.03 5.96
C HIS A 91 -1.81 -8.81 5.37
N ASP A 92 -0.61 -8.46 5.84
CA ASP A 92 0.13 -7.32 5.31
C ASP A 92 0.37 -7.48 3.80
N LEU A 93 0.12 -6.41 3.06
CA LEU A 93 0.30 -6.34 1.61
C LEU A 93 1.18 -5.15 1.25
N ASP A 94 2.30 -5.46 0.63
CA ASP A 94 3.26 -4.46 0.17
C ASP A 94 3.09 -4.24 -1.34
N LEU A 95 2.53 -3.09 -1.69
CA LEU A 95 2.34 -2.56 -3.04
C LEU A 95 3.16 -1.28 -3.24
N SER A 96 4.30 -1.17 -2.56
CA SER A 96 5.12 0.05 -2.55
C SER A 96 5.80 0.37 -3.89
N GLY A 97 5.69 -0.48 -4.89
CA GLY A 97 6.14 -0.20 -6.26
C GLY A 97 5.13 0.56 -7.12
N LEU A 98 3.86 0.60 -6.71
CA LEU A 98 2.83 1.31 -7.48
C LEU A 98 3.13 2.80 -7.54
N THR A 99 3.19 3.34 -8.76
CA THR A 99 3.41 4.77 -9.00
C THR A 99 2.12 5.56 -9.15
N SER A 100 1.01 4.88 -9.41
CA SER A 100 -0.33 5.46 -9.50
C SER A 100 -1.38 4.47 -8.98
N LEU A 101 -2.53 4.97 -8.56
CA LEU A 101 -3.65 4.18 -8.07
C LEU A 101 -4.95 4.83 -8.56
N SER A 102 -5.80 4.06 -9.26
CA SER A 102 -7.13 4.54 -9.66
C SER A 102 -8.06 4.69 -8.45
N ASP A 103 -9.10 5.51 -8.57
CA ASP A 103 -10.12 5.67 -7.55
C ASP A 103 -10.81 4.33 -7.23
N SER A 104 -11.12 3.55 -8.26
CA SER A 104 -11.74 2.22 -8.12
C SER A 104 -10.83 1.23 -7.40
N ALA A 105 -9.53 1.25 -7.70
CA ALA A 105 -8.54 0.41 -7.03
C ALA A 105 -8.39 0.83 -5.55
N ALA A 106 -8.31 2.14 -5.27
CA ALA A 106 -8.25 2.67 -3.91
C ALA A 106 -9.52 2.30 -3.12
N GLU A 107 -10.71 2.43 -3.72
CA GLU A 107 -11.97 2.01 -3.10
C GLU A 107 -11.97 0.51 -2.80
N SER A 108 -11.49 -0.32 -3.72
CA SER A 108 -11.41 -1.77 -3.52
C SER A 108 -10.44 -2.12 -2.39
N LEU A 109 -9.23 -1.59 -2.41
CA LEU A 109 -8.22 -1.84 -1.39
C LEU A 109 -8.63 -1.32 0.00
N SER A 110 -9.39 -0.22 0.06
CA SER A 110 -9.90 0.32 1.34
C SER A 110 -10.92 -0.60 2.03
N LYS A 111 -11.51 -1.55 1.30
CA LYS A 111 -12.48 -2.54 1.81
C LYS A 111 -11.81 -3.78 2.41
N ARG A 112 -10.48 -3.88 2.38
CA ARG A 112 -9.76 -4.97 3.05
C ARG A 112 -10.12 -5.02 4.53
N MET A 113 -10.26 -6.23 5.04
CA MET A 113 -10.70 -6.43 6.43
C MET A 113 -9.62 -6.04 7.43
N GLN A 114 -8.35 -6.33 7.12
CA GLN A 114 -7.20 -6.08 8.01
C GLN A 114 -5.87 -6.24 7.27
N GLY A 115 -4.79 -5.94 7.96
CA GLY A 115 -3.40 -6.07 7.52
C GLY A 115 -2.83 -4.76 7.01
N PHE A 116 -1.58 -4.48 7.31
CA PHE A 116 -0.91 -3.27 6.87
C PHE A 116 -0.86 -3.19 5.33
N LEU A 117 -1.19 -2.03 4.76
CA LEU A 117 -1.14 -1.76 3.33
C LEU A 117 -0.05 -0.74 3.02
N SER A 118 1.01 -1.15 2.32
CA SER A 118 2.06 -0.23 1.87
C SER A 118 1.79 0.24 0.44
N LEU A 119 1.69 1.56 0.26
CA LEU A 119 1.51 2.27 -1.01
C LEU A 119 2.57 3.37 -1.16
N ASN A 120 3.79 3.13 -0.67
CA ASN A 120 4.83 4.14 -0.54
C ASN A 120 5.43 4.61 -1.88
N GLY A 121 5.15 3.94 -2.99
CA GLY A 121 5.58 4.37 -4.33
C GLY A 121 4.69 5.42 -4.96
N LEU A 122 3.48 5.66 -4.42
CA LEU A 122 2.59 6.68 -4.93
C LEU A 122 3.19 8.07 -4.71
N MET A 123 3.32 8.84 -5.80
CA MET A 123 3.80 10.23 -5.75
C MET A 123 2.65 11.24 -5.59
N GLU A 124 1.46 10.86 -6.00
CA GLU A 124 0.23 11.64 -5.86
C GLU A 124 -0.95 10.74 -5.54
N LEU A 125 -2.00 11.30 -4.99
CA LEU A 125 -3.23 10.61 -4.63
C LEU A 125 -4.41 11.53 -4.95
N SER A 126 -5.41 11.03 -5.67
CA SER A 126 -6.63 11.80 -5.93
C SER A 126 -7.43 12.01 -4.63
N ASP A 127 -8.28 13.02 -4.61
CA ASP A 127 -9.17 13.29 -3.47
C ASP A 127 -10.09 12.10 -3.17
N SER A 128 -10.61 11.44 -4.22
CA SER A 128 -11.47 10.27 -4.10
C SER A 128 -10.73 9.06 -3.54
N ALA A 129 -9.49 8.83 -3.98
CA ALA A 129 -8.64 7.77 -3.47
C ALA A 129 -8.25 8.01 -2.00
N ALA A 130 -7.90 9.26 -1.64
CA ALA A 130 -7.62 9.66 -0.26
C ALA A 130 -8.85 9.46 0.63
N GLN A 131 -10.05 9.84 0.15
CA GLN A 131 -11.30 9.62 0.87
C GLN A 131 -11.59 8.13 1.07
N SER A 132 -11.30 7.29 0.09
CA SER A 132 -11.48 5.85 0.20
C SER A 132 -10.50 5.25 1.21
N LEU A 133 -9.21 5.55 1.09
CA LEU A 133 -8.17 5.03 1.99
C LEU A 133 -8.35 5.51 3.44
N SER A 134 -8.90 6.71 3.66
CA SER A 134 -9.18 7.21 5.02
C SER A 134 -10.16 6.33 5.80
N ARG A 135 -10.97 5.52 5.10
CA ARG A 135 -11.94 4.56 5.68
C ARG A 135 -11.36 3.17 5.91
N TYR A 136 -10.11 2.96 5.55
CA TYR A 136 -9.48 1.65 5.74
C TYR A 136 -9.43 1.28 7.22
N ASN A 137 -9.79 0.04 7.54
CA ASN A 137 -9.94 -0.43 8.91
C ASN A 137 -8.64 -0.87 9.59
N ASP A 138 -7.49 -0.65 8.97
CA ASP A 138 -6.17 -0.93 9.53
C ASP A 138 -5.19 0.17 9.10
N ASN A 139 -3.92 0.05 9.43
CA ASN A 139 -2.91 1.02 9.02
C ASN A 139 -2.52 0.86 7.55
N PHE A 140 -2.24 1.98 6.91
CA PHE A 140 -1.61 2.04 5.60
C PHE A 140 -0.50 3.08 5.58
N SER A 141 0.35 3.04 4.55
CA SER A 141 1.42 4.01 4.36
C SER A 141 1.42 4.55 2.93
N VAL A 142 1.54 5.87 2.82
CA VAL A 142 1.65 6.64 1.57
C VAL A 142 2.82 7.62 1.65
N SER A 143 3.93 7.21 2.25
CA SER A 143 5.06 8.09 2.56
C SER A 143 5.78 8.66 1.34
N GLY A 144 5.53 8.12 0.15
CA GLY A 144 6.09 8.59 -1.12
C GLY A 144 5.38 9.78 -1.75
N LEU A 145 4.25 10.22 -1.20
CA LEU A 145 3.52 11.36 -1.75
C LEU A 145 4.39 12.62 -1.77
N THR A 146 4.56 13.19 -2.95
CA THR A 146 5.31 14.45 -3.16
C THR A 146 4.38 15.66 -3.22
N ILE A 147 3.09 15.43 -3.49
CA ILE A 147 2.02 16.42 -3.57
C ILE A 147 0.84 15.91 -2.75
N LEU A 148 0.22 16.79 -2.00
CA LEU A 148 -0.98 16.51 -1.22
C LEU A 148 -1.96 17.69 -1.37
N SER A 149 -3.14 17.44 -1.94
CA SER A 149 -4.20 18.45 -2.02
C SER A 149 -4.84 18.69 -0.64
N ASP A 150 -5.48 19.83 -0.47
CA ASP A 150 -6.18 20.18 0.77
C ASP A 150 -7.31 19.20 1.08
N SER A 151 -8.06 18.77 0.04
CA SER A 151 -9.13 17.77 0.18
C SER A 151 -8.61 16.38 0.54
N ALA A 152 -7.46 15.98 -0.03
CA ALA A 152 -6.81 14.72 0.33
C ALA A 152 -6.28 14.78 1.78
N ALA A 153 -5.65 15.89 2.18
CA ALA A 153 -5.20 16.12 3.55
C ALA A 153 -6.36 16.06 4.54
N GLU A 154 -7.49 16.72 4.24
CA GLU A 154 -8.71 16.66 5.04
C GLU A 154 -9.25 15.24 5.17
N SER A 155 -9.27 14.48 4.07
CA SER A 155 -9.73 13.10 4.08
C SER A 155 -8.82 12.21 4.91
N LEU A 156 -7.52 12.26 4.69
CA LEU A 156 -6.54 11.44 5.40
C LEU A 156 -6.47 11.78 6.90
N SER A 157 -6.68 13.05 7.27
CA SER A 157 -6.71 13.46 8.69
C SER A 157 -7.82 12.77 9.50
N LYS A 158 -8.85 12.24 8.81
CA LYS A 158 -9.98 11.51 9.41
C LYS A 158 -9.69 10.02 9.61
N HIS A 159 -8.55 9.52 9.08
CA HIS A 159 -8.18 8.12 9.22
C HIS A 159 -7.99 7.74 10.69
N LYS A 160 -8.70 6.71 11.13
CA LYS A 160 -8.68 6.26 12.51
C LYS A 160 -8.74 4.74 12.58
N PHE A 161 -7.62 4.15 12.94
CA PHE A 161 -7.53 2.73 13.26
C PHE A 161 -7.38 2.53 14.77
N VAL A 162 -8.26 1.74 15.36
CA VAL A 162 -8.28 1.49 16.80
C VAL A 162 -8.10 0.01 17.07
N LYS A 163 -7.05 -0.35 17.81
CA LYS A 163 -6.77 -1.73 18.22
C LYS A 163 -6.59 -1.80 19.73
N PHE A 164 -7.26 -2.75 20.37
CA PHE A 164 -7.23 -2.91 21.84
C PHE A 164 -7.59 -1.62 22.63
N GLY A 165 -8.52 -0.82 22.09
CA GLY A 165 -8.95 0.42 22.71
C GLY A 165 -8.00 1.63 22.54
N CYS A 166 -6.87 1.45 21.87
CA CYS A 166 -5.91 2.52 21.58
C CYS A 166 -5.90 2.86 20.09
N VAL A 167 -5.81 4.16 19.77
CA VAL A 167 -5.60 4.62 18.39
C VAL A 167 -4.19 4.21 17.96
N GLN A 168 -4.11 3.58 16.78
CA GLN A 168 -2.87 3.05 16.20
C GLN A 168 -2.56 3.64 14.82
N SER A 169 -3.36 4.60 14.34
CA SER A 169 -3.17 5.22 13.04
C SER A 169 -1.86 6.00 12.97
N ASP A 170 -1.08 5.76 11.94
CA ASP A 170 0.13 6.51 11.62
C ASP A 170 -0.04 7.13 10.23
N LEU A 171 0.27 8.41 10.08
CA LEU A 171 0.39 9.09 8.79
C LEU A 171 1.82 9.63 8.64
N ARG A 172 2.47 9.24 7.55
CA ARG A 172 3.83 9.65 7.22
C ARG A 172 3.87 10.22 5.82
N PHE A 173 4.39 11.43 5.70
CA PHE A 173 4.53 12.17 4.45
C PHE A 173 6.02 12.53 4.25
N ASP A 174 6.87 11.50 4.14
CA ASP A 174 8.32 11.67 4.17
C ASP A 174 8.88 12.29 2.87
N ALA A 175 8.13 12.20 1.76
CA ALA A 175 8.51 12.77 0.47
C ALA A 175 7.87 14.14 0.17
N LEU A 176 6.91 14.62 0.98
CA LEU A 176 6.35 15.97 0.81
C LEU A 176 7.42 17.04 1.05
N THR A 177 7.58 17.96 0.11
CA THR A 177 8.53 19.07 0.21
C THR A 177 7.90 20.39 0.61
N SER A 178 6.59 20.50 0.47
CA SER A 178 5.80 21.67 0.86
C SER A 178 4.40 21.24 1.33
N LEU A 179 3.76 22.08 2.12
CA LEU A 179 2.41 21.85 2.64
C LEU A 179 1.67 23.21 2.63
N SER A 180 0.43 23.21 2.13
CA SER A 180 -0.44 24.41 2.20
C SER A 180 -0.90 24.67 3.63
N ASP A 181 -1.38 25.87 3.91
CA ASP A 181 -1.92 26.25 5.21
C ASP A 181 -3.19 25.42 5.53
N GLU A 182 -4.04 25.23 4.54
CA GLU A 182 -5.29 24.47 4.62
C GLU A 182 -5.02 22.97 4.88
N ALA A 183 -4.05 22.38 4.18
CA ALA A 183 -3.64 21.00 4.42
C ALA A 183 -3.02 20.84 5.81
N ALA A 184 -2.19 21.78 6.25
CA ALA A 184 -1.61 21.79 7.60
C ALA A 184 -2.69 21.89 8.68
N GLU A 185 -3.68 22.78 8.50
CA GLU A 185 -4.82 22.90 9.42
C GLU A 185 -5.62 21.58 9.47
N SER A 186 -5.87 20.97 8.33
CA SER A 186 -6.59 19.69 8.25
C SER A 186 -5.84 18.58 8.96
N LEU A 187 -4.54 18.42 8.68
CA LEU A 187 -3.70 17.38 9.28
C LEU A 187 -3.44 17.62 10.78
N SER A 188 -3.48 18.87 11.25
CA SER A 188 -3.38 19.16 12.70
C SER A 188 -4.52 18.54 13.51
N LYS A 189 -5.64 18.20 12.87
CA LYS A 189 -6.82 17.54 13.47
C LYS A 189 -6.71 16.02 13.53
N PHE A 190 -5.63 15.45 12.95
CA PHE A 190 -5.40 14.02 12.99
C PHE A 190 -5.25 13.52 14.43
N GLU A 191 -6.07 12.53 14.79
CA GLU A 191 -6.08 11.94 16.15
C GLU A 191 -5.32 10.59 16.19
N GLY A 192 -4.38 10.39 15.28
CA GLY A 192 -3.55 9.18 15.24
C GLY A 192 -2.38 9.24 16.22
N ARG A 193 -1.59 8.16 16.20
CA ARG A 193 -0.41 8.01 17.05
C ARG A 193 0.78 8.81 16.53
N THR A 194 0.97 8.82 15.21
CA THR A 194 2.15 9.44 14.57
C THR A 194 1.72 10.23 13.34
N LEU A 195 2.20 11.46 13.25
CA LEU A 195 2.13 12.31 12.06
C LEU A 195 3.53 12.87 11.78
N THR A 196 4.14 12.50 10.64
CA THR A 196 5.51 12.92 10.31
C THR A 196 5.61 13.53 8.92
N PHE A 197 6.55 14.49 8.77
CA PHE A 197 6.85 15.24 7.55
C PHE A 197 8.36 15.40 7.39
N ASN A 198 9.08 14.30 7.15
CA ASN A 198 10.55 14.32 7.11
C ASN A 198 11.12 15.04 5.88
N GLY A 199 10.31 15.19 4.81
CA GLY A 199 10.72 15.81 3.55
C GLY A 199 10.48 17.32 3.45
N LEU A 200 9.73 17.93 4.38
CA LEU A 200 9.42 19.35 4.29
C LEU A 200 10.66 20.21 4.37
N THR A 201 10.83 21.09 3.39
CA THR A 201 11.95 22.04 3.31
C THR A 201 11.58 23.43 3.81
N SER A 202 10.29 23.73 3.84
CA SER A 202 9.76 25.02 4.32
C SER A 202 8.30 24.84 4.79
N LEU A 203 7.91 25.66 5.75
CA LEU A 203 6.54 25.84 6.21
C LEU A 203 6.27 27.34 6.33
N SER A 204 5.03 27.76 6.06
CA SER A 204 4.56 29.10 6.44
C SER A 204 4.40 29.18 7.96
N ASP A 205 4.36 30.40 8.50
CA ASP A 205 4.08 30.61 9.91
C ASP A 205 2.70 30.05 10.30
N SER A 206 1.70 30.21 9.43
CA SER A 206 0.34 29.69 9.62
C SER A 206 0.30 28.17 9.67
N ALA A 207 0.98 27.48 8.71
CA ALA A 207 1.06 26.04 8.70
C ALA A 207 1.81 25.51 9.94
N ALA A 208 2.89 26.15 10.34
CA ALA A 208 3.66 25.77 11.52
C ALA A 208 2.81 25.94 12.80
N GLU A 209 2.06 27.06 12.92
CA GLU A 209 1.15 27.29 14.03
C GLU A 209 0.05 26.21 14.08
N SER A 210 -0.54 25.86 12.93
CA SER A 210 -1.57 24.83 12.85
C SER A 210 -1.05 23.48 13.31
N LEU A 211 0.11 23.03 12.78
CA LEU A 211 0.72 21.76 13.15
C LEU A 211 1.18 21.71 14.62
N SER A 212 1.58 22.85 15.20
CA SER A 212 1.96 22.90 16.61
C SER A 212 0.81 22.54 17.58
N LYS A 213 -0.43 22.62 17.08
CA LYS A 213 -1.65 22.27 17.83
C LYS A 213 -2.04 20.79 17.68
N SER A 214 -1.31 20.03 16.83
CA SER A 214 -1.58 18.61 16.61
C SER A 214 -1.44 17.81 17.91
N LYS A 215 -2.36 16.87 18.10
CA LYS A 215 -2.35 15.94 19.25
C LYS A 215 -1.54 14.66 18.96
N GLY A 216 -1.12 14.44 17.72
CA GLY A 216 -0.23 13.35 17.34
C GLY A 216 1.19 13.60 17.85
N HIS A 217 1.79 12.61 18.42
CA HIS A 217 3.19 12.64 18.92
C HIS A 217 4.13 12.05 17.88
#